data_50ed1154e4bf3094560e40703b85e2c9
#
_entry.id   50ed1154e4bf3094560e40703b85e2c9
#
_cell.length_a   1.000
_cell.length_b   1.000
_cell.length_c   1.000
_cell.angle_alpha   90.00
_cell.angle_beta   90.00
_cell.angle_gamma   90.00
#
_symmetry.space_group_name_H-M   'P 1'
#
loop_
_entity.id
_entity.type
_entity.pdbx_description
1 polymer ?
#
loop_
_entity_poly.entity_id
_entity_poly.type
_entity_poly.pdbx_seq_one_letter_code
_entity_poly.pdbx_strand_id
1 'polypeptide(L)'
;ALGKYAISWNEHLSTYDGLKTSQKLNMLTKNKGLSVKDHQHIWETKQQITLQMLGKLQPSTELQSVMSILVQEGYKLAVASNSIRKTVVTVLAKLGIIEFMDLIISNEDVLNSKPHPEMYWQAISKMKCLPEETLIVEDSPYGLLAAARSKSYILRVKNPQEVTYKNISKKLIQIQMGDTQNIPAWRDETLNILIPMAGAGSRFEKAGYTFPKPLIEVKSKPMIQVVVENLNIKANYIYVVQKSHREQYNLDALLSLITPGCKIVETEGMTEGAACTALLAKEHINWDAPLFFANSDQFVEWDSNEFMYKMNETNADGGIVSFTATHPKWSFAKVDEQGLVTEVAEKKPISNIATVGYYYWKHGSDFVKYAEQMINKDIRVNNEFYVCPVFNEAIEDGKAIRTFNVKGMWGLGTPEDLDYYLKNY
;
A
#
# COMPACT_ATOMS: atom_id res chain seq x y z
N ALA A 1 -8.66 2.48 28.18
CA ALA A 1 -7.94 3.75 28.16
C ALA A 1 -8.60 4.80 27.26
N LEU A 2 -9.07 4.42 26.07
CA LEU A 2 -9.61 5.38 25.08
C LEU A 2 -11.08 5.79 25.30
N GLY A 3 -11.88 5.03 26.07
CA GLY A 3 -13.30 5.36 26.32
C GLY A 3 -14.09 5.63 25.03
N LYS A 4 -14.69 6.82 24.92
CA LYS A 4 -15.47 7.25 23.75
C LYS A 4 -14.65 7.39 22.44
N TYR A 5 -13.32 7.39 22.54
CA TYR A 5 -12.40 7.42 21.39
C TYR A 5 -11.90 6.03 21.00
N ALA A 6 -12.60 4.97 21.43
CA ALA A 6 -12.23 3.60 21.11
C ALA A 6 -12.13 3.41 19.59
N ILE A 7 -11.18 2.60 19.20
CA ILE A 7 -10.93 2.19 17.80
C ILE A 7 -11.34 0.73 17.66
N SER A 8 -11.92 0.37 16.52
CA SER A 8 -12.24 -1.03 16.23
C SER A 8 -10.95 -1.81 15.96
N TRP A 9 -11.02 -3.14 16.01
CA TRP A 9 -9.88 -3.98 15.71
C TRP A 9 -9.39 -3.80 14.26
N ASN A 10 -10.32 -3.69 13.32
CA ASN A 10 -9.98 -3.41 11.91
C ASN A 10 -9.32 -2.05 11.74
N GLU A 11 -9.87 -1.00 12.37
CA GLU A 11 -9.27 0.33 12.37
C GLU A 11 -7.87 0.31 13.02
N HIS A 12 -7.67 -0.50 14.07
CA HIS A 12 -6.35 -0.68 14.67
C HIS A 12 -5.37 -1.29 13.67
N LEU A 13 -5.73 -2.41 13.05
CA LEU A 13 -4.85 -3.12 12.12
C LEU A 13 -4.52 -2.30 10.86
N SER A 14 -5.51 -1.60 10.31
CA SER A 14 -5.33 -0.83 9.07
C SER A 14 -4.60 0.51 9.26
N THR A 15 -4.76 1.16 10.43
CA THR A 15 -4.37 2.56 10.60
C THR A 15 -3.34 2.78 11.71
N TYR A 16 -3.42 2.03 12.80
CA TYR A 16 -2.63 2.30 14.01
C TYR A 16 -1.58 1.24 14.32
N ASP A 17 -1.64 0.07 13.70
CA ASP A 17 -0.72 -1.01 14.02
C ASP A 17 0.72 -0.63 13.67
N GLY A 18 1.66 -0.99 14.56
CA GLY A 18 3.08 -0.67 14.41
C GLY A 18 3.49 0.78 14.75
N LEU A 19 2.55 1.72 14.95
CA LEU A 19 2.87 3.12 15.30
C LEU A 19 3.21 3.31 16.79
N LYS A 20 4.03 4.34 17.09
CA LYS A 20 4.24 4.81 18.49
C LYS A 20 2.92 5.28 19.10
N THR A 21 2.77 5.12 20.42
CA THR A 21 1.58 5.59 21.14
C THR A 21 1.35 7.09 20.96
N SER A 22 2.40 7.90 20.95
CA SER A 22 2.29 9.36 20.71
C SER A 22 1.71 9.68 19.32
N GLN A 23 2.15 8.97 18.29
CA GLN A 23 1.61 9.14 16.94
C GLN A 23 0.13 8.74 16.87
N LYS A 24 -0.24 7.60 17.50
CA LYS A 24 -1.65 7.15 17.61
C LYS A 24 -2.52 8.20 18.29
N LEU A 25 -2.06 8.80 19.40
CA LEU A 25 -2.81 9.83 20.14
C LEU A 25 -2.95 11.11 19.31
N ASN A 26 -1.91 11.56 18.60
CA ASN A 26 -1.98 12.70 17.71
C ASN A 26 -3.00 12.47 16.57
N MET A 27 -3.03 11.26 15.99
CA MET A 27 -4.01 10.89 14.98
C MET A 27 -5.43 10.89 15.56
N LEU A 28 -5.63 10.38 16.78
CA LEU A 28 -6.94 10.41 17.44
C LEU A 28 -7.39 11.84 17.76
N THR A 29 -6.46 12.73 18.10
CA THR A 29 -6.77 14.15 18.24
C THR A 29 -7.29 14.73 16.93
N LYS A 30 -6.59 14.47 15.83
CA LYS A 30 -6.96 14.96 14.50
C LYS A 30 -8.28 14.35 14.01
N ASN A 31 -8.46 13.05 14.18
CA ASN A 31 -9.54 12.30 13.54
C ASN A 31 -10.81 12.19 14.37
N LYS A 32 -10.67 12.16 15.71
CA LYS A 32 -11.79 11.91 16.65
C LYS A 32 -11.93 13.00 17.72
N GLY A 33 -11.17 14.10 17.62
CA GLY A 33 -11.23 15.22 18.55
C GLY A 33 -10.75 14.89 19.96
N LEU A 34 -9.82 13.93 20.12
CA LEU A 34 -9.20 13.64 21.41
C LEU A 34 -8.42 14.88 21.90
N SER A 35 -8.68 15.31 23.13
CA SER A 35 -7.95 16.44 23.71
C SER A 35 -6.48 16.10 23.95
N VAL A 36 -5.57 17.00 23.53
CA VAL A 36 -4.13 16.85 23.81
C VAL A 36 -3.85 16.75 25.31
N LYS A 37 -4.68 17.38 26.17
CA LYS A 37 -4.56 17.30 27.63
C LYS A 37 -4.73 15.89 28.17
N ASP A 38 -5.46 15.03 27.45
CA ASP A 38 -5.72 13.65 27.87
C ASP A 38 -4.62 12.69 27.42
N HIS A 39 -3.70 13.11 26.55
CA HIS A 39 -2.65 12.24 25.97
C HIS A 39 -1.81 11.56 27.05
N GLN A 40 -1.31 12.34 28.03
CA GLN A 40 -0.46 11.80 29.09
C GLN A 40 -1.20 10.76 29.93
N HIS A 41 -2.41 11.06 30.36
CA HIS A 41 -3.23 10.13 31.14
C HIS A 41 -3.55 8.83 30.37
N ILE A 42 -3.91 8.95 29.08
CA ILE A 42 -4.17 7.77 28.22
C ILE A 42 -2.90 6.95 28.05
N TRP A 43 -1.77 7.60 27.84
CA TRP A 43 -0.47 6.93 27.72
C TRP A 43 -0.12 6.13 28.98
N GLU A 44 -0.24 6.75 30.15
CA GLU A 44 0.03 6.12 31.45
C GLU A 44 -0.92 4.95 31.72
N THR A 45 -2.23 5.15 31.53
CA THR A 45 -3.23 4.09 31.66
C THR A 45 -2.95 2.92 30.71
N LYS A 46 -2.60 3.21 29.46
CA LYS A 46 -2.21 2.19 28.48
C LYS A 46 -0.98 1.39 28.94
N GLN A 47 0.05 2.07 29.51
CA GLN A 47 1.24 1.39 30.03
C GLN A 47 0.90 0.47 31.21
N GLN A 48 0.06 0.93 32.13
CA GLN A 48 -0.40 0.12 33.28
C GLN A 48 -1.13 -1.14 32.81
N ILE A 49 -2.12 -0.97 31.91
CA ILE A 49 -2.86 -2.11 31.34
C ILE A 49 -1.91 -3.08 30.62
N THR A 50 -0.98 -2.55 29.82
CA THR A 50 0.02 -3.37 29.13
C THR A 50 0.83 -4.21 30.14
N LEU A 51 1.36 -3.60 31.18
CA LEU A 51 2.16 -4.33 32.20
C LEU A 51 1.33 -5.38 32.91
N GLN A 52 0.05 -5.11 33.22
CA GLN A 52 -0.88 -6.10 33.82
C GLN A 52 -1.09 -7.29 32.86
N MET A 53 -1.29 -7.03 31.58
CA MET A 53 -1.43 -8.10 30.56
C MET A 53 -0.16 -8.92 30.43
N LEU A 54 1.00 -8.27 30.42
CA LEU A 54 2.32 -8.94 30.36
C LEU A 54 2.56 -9.81 31.59
N GLY A 55 2.00 -9.49 32.74
CA GLY A 55 2.03 -10.33 33.94
C GLY A 55 1.44 -11.73 33.74
N LYS A 56 0.57 -11.92 32.76
CA LYS A 56 -0.07 -13.20 32.40
C LYS A 56 0.74 -14.03 31.39
N LEU A 57 1.78 -13.47 30.78
CA LEU A 57 2.62 -14.19 29.85
C LEU A 57 3.37 -15.33 30.55
N GLN A 58 3.45 -16.46 29.87
CA GLN A 58 4.20 -17.63 30.32
C GLN A 58 5.44 -17.81 29.41
N PRO A 59 6.49 -18.45 29.93
CA PRO A 59 7.62 -18.83 29.09
C PRO A 59 7.20 -19.65 27.87
N SER A 60 7.82 -19.37 26.73
CA SER A 60 7.57 -20.12 25.49
C SER A 60 8.73 -21.06 25.20
N THR A 61 8.56 -22.32 25.51
CA THR A 61 9.58 -23.37 25.24
C THR A 61 9.89 -23.48 23.74
N GLU A 62 8.90 -23.23 22.88
CA GLU A 62 9.06 -23.22 21.41
C GLU A 62 10.00 -22.10 20.98
N LEU A 63 9.75 -20.85 21.42
CA LEU A 63 10.62 -19.71 21.09
C LEU A 63 12.03 -19.88 21.69
N GLN A 64 12.13 -20.39 22.92
CA GLN A 64 13.42 -20.67 23.53
C GLN A 64 14.23 -21.69 22.71
N SER A 65 13.57 -22.75 22.23
CA SER A 65 14.22 -23.75 21.38
C SER A 65 14.70 -23.12 20.06
N VAL A 66 13.86 -22.29 19.42
CA VAL A 66 14.21 -21.58 18.16
C VAL A 66 15.43 -20.69 18.39
N MET A 67 15.43 -19.85 19.44
CA MET A 67 16.54 -18.93 19.73
C MET A 67 17.82 -19.71 20.08
N SER A 68 17.71 -20.78 20.89
CA SER A 68 18.84 -21.61 21.24
C SER A 68 19.52 -22.25 20.02
N ILE A 69 18.74 -22.80 19.08
CA ILE A 69 19.26 -23.39 17.85
C ILE A 69 19.98 -22.33 17.01
N LEU A 70 19.38 -21.17 16.83
CA LEU A 70 19.98 -20.08 16.03
C LEU A 70 21.31 -19.61 16.64
N VAL A 71 21.37 -19.47 17.97
CA VAL A 71 22.64 -19.11 18.68
C VAL A 71 23.69 -20.20 18.51
N GLN A 72 23.32 -21.50 18.60
CA GLN A 72 24.24 -22.63 18.38
C GLN A 72 24.77 -22.68 16.95
N GLU A 73 23.95 -22.24 15.97
CA GLU A 73 24.37 -22.08 14.56
C GLU A 73 25.22 -20.83 14.30
N GLY A 74 25.49 -20.01 15.33
CA GLY A 74 26.34 -18.83 15.24
C GLY A 74 25.64 -17.55 14.82
N TYR A 75 24.29 -17.53 14.73
CA TYR A 75 23.57 -16.32 14.46
C TYR A 75 23.53 -15.38 15.66
N LYS A 76 23.69 -14.08 15.40
CA LYS A 76 23.46 -13.04 16.39
C LYS A 76 21.98 -12.64 16.39
N LEU A 77 21.39 -12.45 17.54
CA LEU A 77 19.97 -12.18 17.70
C LEU A 77 19.73 -10.79 18.27
N ALA A 78 18.85 -10.02 17.62
CA ALA A 78 18.45 -8.70 18.08
C ALA A 78 16.93 -8.54 18.07
N VAL A 79 16.42 -7.73 19.00
CA VAL A 79 15.02 -7.27 18.99
C VAL A 79 14.99 -5.78 18.74
N ALA A 80 14.15 -5.36 17.78
CA ALA A 80 13.89 -3.97 17.43
C ALA A 80 12.38 -3.69 17.47
N SER A 81 11.91 -2.83 18.39
CA SER A 81 10.49 -2.62 18.66
C SER A 81 10.12 -1.16 18.84
N ASN A 82 8.93 -0.77 18.31
CA ASN A 82 8.33 0.55 18.56
C ASN A 82 7.73 0.68 19.99
N SER A 83 7.90 -0.31 20.84
CA SER A 83 7.54 -0.24 22.26
C SER A 83 8.65 0.41 23.09
N ILE A 84 8.30 0.91 24.28
CA ILE A 84 9.29 1.40 25.25
C ILE A 84 10.16 0.25 25.75
N ARG A 85 11.39 0.54 26.12
CA ARG A 85 12.39 -0.44 26.57
C ARG A 85 11.88 -1.34 27.69
N LYS A 86 11.22 -0.75 28.71
CA LYS A 86 10.63 -1.51 29.83
C LYS A 86 9.66 -2.60 29.34
N THR A 87 8.81 -2.28 28.38
CA THR A 87 7.87 -3.26 27.80
C THR A 87 8.60 -4.37 27.07
N VAL A 88 9.57 -4.03 26.21
CA VAL A 88 10.34 -5.01 25.43
C VAL A 88 11.08 -5.97 26.36
N VAL A 89 11.84 -5.45 27.31
CA VAL A 89 12.61 -6.26 28.27
C VAL A 89 11.67 -7.16 29.10
N THR A 90 10.52 -6.64 29.56
CA THR A 90 9.55 -7.43 30.30
C THR A 90 9.00 -8.60 29.48
N VAL A 91 8.65 -8.37 28.20
CA VAL A 91 8.16 -9.43 27.30
C VAL A 91 9.22 -10.50 27.10
N LEU A 92 10.45 -10.11 26.76
CA LEU A 92 11.55 -11.05 26.52
C LEU A 92 11.88 -11.90 27.75
N ALA A 93 11.90 -11.28 28.94
CA ALA A 93 12.12 -11.98 30.20
C ALA A 93 10.97 -12.96 30.52
N LYS A 94 9.71 -12.55 30.33
CA LYS A 94 8.55 -13.41 30.55
C LYS A 94 8.47 -14.59 29.59
N LEU A 95 8.89 -14.40 28.34
CA LEU A 95 8.99 -15.48 27.36
C LEU A 95 10.22 -16.38 27.60
N GLY A 96 11.16 -15.96 28.45
CA GLY A 96 12.39 -16.69 28.72
C GLY A 96 13.40 -16.67 27.58
N ILE A 97 13.37 -15.61 26.76
CA ILE A 97 14.26 -15.50 25.59
C ILE A 97 15.22 -14.31 25.65
N ILE A 98 15.23 -13.55 26.74
CA ILE A 98 16.06 -12.35 26.86
C ILE A 98 17.55 -12.66 26.82
N GLU A 99 17.97 -13.80 27.39
CA GLU A 99 19.36 -14.25 27.47
C GLU A 99 19.96 -14.62 26.10
N PHE A 100 19.15 -14.88 25.10
CA PHE A 100 19.59 -15.15 23.74
C PHE A 100 19.82 -13.86 22.91
N MET A 101 19.45 -12.67 23.44
CA MET A 101 19.51 -11.43 22.70
C MET A 101 20.87 -10.72 22.89
N ASP A 102 21.62 -10.60 21.81
CA ASP A 102 22.83 -9.78 21.75
C ASP A 102 22.53 -8.29 21.82
N LEU A 103 21.34 -7.86 21.34
CA LEU A 103 20.95 -6.46 21.27
C LEU A 103 19.44 -6.26 21.41
N ILE A 104 19.06 -5.24 22.16
CA ILE A 104 17.66 -4.78 22.28
C ILE A 104 17.60 -3.30 21.90
N ILE A 105 16.79 -2.97 20.90
CA ILE A 105 16.49 -1.61 20.46
C ILE A 105 15.00 -1.35 20.65
N SER A 106 14.70 -0.30 21.37
CA SER A 106 13.36 0.21 21.65
C SER A 106 13.09 1.51 20.90
N ASN A 107 11.89 2.05 21.01
CA ASN A 107 11.58 3.37 20.47
C ASN A 107 12.30 4.53 21.18
N GLU A 108 12.90 4.27 22.33
CA GLU A 108 13.65 5.24 23.13
C GLU A 108 15.10 5.36 22.65
N ASP A 109 15.57 4.44 21.83
CA ASP A 109 16.94 4.38 21.32
C ASP A 109 17.10 5.06 19.95
N VAL A 110 16.00 5.51 19.32
CA VAL A 110 15.99 6.04 17.97
C VAL A 110 15.24 7.37 17.90
N LEU A 111 15.68 8.25 17.01
CA LEU A 111 14.96 9.47 16.71
C LEU A 111 13.71 9.16 15.87
N ASN A 112 13.88 8.34 14.83
CA ASN A 112 12.84 7.97 13.91
C ASN A 112 12.47 6.49 14.09
N SER A 113 11.27 6.23 14.60
CA SER A 113 10.77 4.85 14.73
C SER A 113 10.20 4.33 13.41
N LYS A 114 9.90 3.01 13.34
CA LYS A 114 9.21 2.40 12.19
C LYS A 114 8.00 3.25 11.78
N PRO A 115 7.83 3.55 10.49
CA PRO A 115 8.40 2.90 9.30
C PRO A 115 9.78 3.41 8.85
N HIS A 116 10.46 4.28 9.62
CA HIS A 116 11.83 4.66 9.32
C HIS A 116 12.77 3.48 9.64
N PRO A 117 13.80 3.18 8.82
CA PRO A 117 14.68 2.04 9.01
C PRO A 117 15.73 2.20 10.13
N GLU A 118 15.78 3.34 10.81
CA GLU A 118 16.83 3.72 11.75
C GLU A 118 17.13 2.63 12.80
N MET A 119 16.10 2.02 13.40
CA MET A 119 16.34 0.99 14.41
C MET A 119 16.97 -0.29 13.85
N TYR A 120 16.67 -0.64 12.60
CA TYR A 120 17.33 -1.75 11.94
C TYR A 120 18.76 -1.39 11.53
N TRP A 121 19.00 -0.18 11.00
CA TRP A 121 20.37 0.28 10.72
C TRP A 121 21.22 0.35 11.99
N GLN A 122 20.67 0.79 13.11
CA GLN A 122 21.38 0.76 14.39
C GLN A 122 21.69 -0.66 14.85
N ALA A 123 20.73 -1.60 14.68
CA ALA A 123 20.98 -2.99 15.02
C ALA A 123 22.10 -3.58 14.16
N ILE A 124 22.01 -3.44 12.86
CA ILE A 124 22.99 -3.91 11.87
C ILE A 124 24.39 -3.35 12.20
N SER A 125 24.49 -2.04 12.41
CA SER A 125 25.76 -1.37 12.74
C SER A 125 26.35 -1.82 14.06
N LYS A 126 25.54 -1.88 15.14
CA LYS A 126 26.02 -2.30 16.47
C LYS A 126 26.44 -3.77 16.52
N MET A 127 25.78 -4.61 15.72
CA MET A 127 26.12 -6.03 15.61
C MET A 127 27.25 -6.30 14.61
N LYS A 128 27.74 -5.25 13.93
CA LYS A 128 28.83 -5.32 12.92
C LYS A 128 28.48 -6.31 11.81
N CYS A 129 27.27 -6.24 11.29
CA CYS A 129 26.77 -7.00 10.15
C CYS A 129 26.52 -6.05 8.97
N LEU A 130 26.25 -6.63 7.80
CA LEU A 130 25.78 -5.91 6.61
C LEU A 130 24.27 -6.15 6.44
N PRO A 131 23.53 -5.28 5.73
CA PRO A 131 22.13 -5.51 5.40
C PRO A 131 21.89 -6.85 4.70
N GLU A 132 22.77 -7.22 3.77
CA GLU A 132 22.77 -8.50 3.04
C GLU A 132 23.14 -9.73 3.87
N GLU A 133 23.58 -9.55 5.11
CA GLU A 133 23.83 -10.61 6.09
C GLU A 133 22.72 -10.67 7.16
N THR A 134 21.68 -9.83 7.02
CA THR A 134 20.65 -9.66 8.05
C THR A 134 19.31 -10.14 7.56
N LEU A 135 18.66 -11.01 8.33
CA LEU A 135 17.26 -11.42 8.16
C LEU A 135 16.40 -10.76 9.24
N ILE A 136 15.40 -9.98 8.82
CA ILE A 136 14.41 -9.35 9.69
C ILE A 136 13.13 -10.18 9.65
N VAL A 137 12.65 -10.63 10.81
CA VAL A 137 11.37 -11.31 10.99
C VAL A 137 10.35 -10.27 11.47
N GLU A 138 9.29 -10.03 10.70
CA GLU A 138 8.38 -8.92 10.98
C GLU A 138 6.93 -9.26 10.56
N ASP A 139 5.96 -8.74 11.30
CA ASP A 139 4.53 -8.96 11.10
C ASP A 139 3.77 -7.68 10.73
N SER A 140 4.20 -6.54 11.27
CA SER A 140 3.48 -5.28 11.11
C SER A 140 3.79 -4.57 9.78
N PRO A 141 2.81 -3.90 9.17
CA PRO A 141 3.03 -3.14 7.92
C PRO A 141 4.16 -2.12 8.02
N TYR A 142 4.19 -1.31 9.08
CA TYR A 142 5.25 -0.31 9.28
C TYR A 142 6.61 -0.93 9.55
N GLY A 143 6.64 -2.08 10.22
CA GLY A 143 7.87 -2.84 10.44
C GLY A 143 8.44 -3.42 9.14
N LEU A 144 7.57 -3.97 8.27
CA LEU A 144 7.95 -4.48 6.96
C LEU A 144 8.51 -3.38 6.06
N LEU A 145 7.92 -2.17 6.08
CA LEU A 145 8.45 -1.05 5.33
C LEU A 145 9.81 -0.60 5.86
N ALA A 146 9.98 -0.51 7.17
CA ALA A 146 11.26 -0.20 7.78
C ALA A 146 12.33 -1.24 7.42
N ALA A 147 11.98 -2.53 7.44
CA ALA A 147 12.84 -3.63 7.05
C ALA A 147 13.26 -3.55 5.56
N ALA A 148 12.31 -3.27 4.67
CA ALA A 148 12.58 -3.07 3.25
C ALA A 148 13.55 -1.91 3.00
N ARG A 149 13.30 -0.77 3.66
CA ARG A 149 14.17 0.42 3.57
C ARG A 149 15.56 0.20 4.16
N SER A 150 15.72 -0.76 5.07
CA SER A 150 17.04 -1.14 5.60
C SER A 150 17.89 -1.92 4.60
N LYS A 151 17.31 -2.43 3.50
CA LYS A 151 17.93 -3.30 2.50
C LYS A 151 18.31 -4.69 3.02
N SER A 152 17.71 -5.11 4.13
CA SER A 152 17.90 -6.45 4.69
C SER A 152 16.95 -7.47 4.10
N TYR A 153 17.22 -8.77 4.27
CA TYR A 153 16.28 -9.82 3.93
C TYR A 153 15.08 -9.80 4.89
N ILE A 154 13.90 -10.21 4.40
CA ILE A 154 12.68 -10.17 5.17
C ILE A 154 12.01 -11.55 5.18
N LEU A 155 11.68 -12.01 6.38
CA LEU A 155 10.72 -13.09 6.61
C LEU A 155 9.45 -12.48 7.19
N ARG A 156 8.41 -12.36 6.38
CA ARG A 156 7.10 -11.93 6.85
C ARG A 156 6.42 -13.08 7.59
N VAL A 157 5.92 -12.78 8.79
CA VAL A 157 5.06 -13.66 9.58
C VAL A 157 3.72 -12.99 9.84
N LYS A 158 2.66 -13.75 10.08
CA LYS A 158 1.33 -13.21 10.39
C LYS A 158 1.09 -13.07 11.89
N ASN A 159 1.77 -13.91 12.66
CA ASN A 159 1.60 -14.00 14.11
C ASN A 159 2.84 -14.69 14.73
N PRO A 160 3.01 -14.66 16.07
CA PRO A 160 4.14 -15.28 16.74
C PRO A 160 4.28 -16.79 16.51
N GLN A 161 3.20 -17.51 16.21
CA GLN A 161 3.21 -18.96 15.96
C GLN A 161 3.93 -19.34 14.65
N GLU A 162 4.07 -18.39 13.72
CA GLU A 162 4.86 -18.58 12.51
C GLU A 162 6.37 -18.36 12.70
N VAL A 163 6.80 -17.85 13.87
CA VAL A 163 8.21 -17.71 14.22
C VAL A 163 8.75 -19.07 14.66
N THR A 164 9.02 -19.91 13.69
CA THR A 164 9.51 -21.28 13.87
C THR A 164 10.87 -21.46 13.22
N TYR A 165 11.68 -22.37 13.76
CA TYR A 165 12.97 -22.71 13.15
C TYR A 165 12.80 -23.16 11.69
N LYS A 166 11.76 -23.94 11.41
CA LYS A 166 11.43 -24.40 10.04
C LYS A 166 11.24 -23.22 9.06
N ASN A 167 10.50 -22.19 9.45
CA ASN A 167 10.24 -21.03 8.56
C ASN A 167 11.51 -20.18 8.41
N ILE A 168 12.25 -19.97 9.49
CA ILE A 168 13.50 -19.20 9.49
C ILE A 168 14.55 -19.93 8.65
N SER A 169 14.84 -21.22 8.92
CA SER A 169 15.85 -22.00 8.20
C SER A 169 15.52 -22.11 6.71
N LYS A 170 14.24 -22.30 6.35
CA LYS A 170 13.81 -22.27 4.95
C LYS A 170 14.19 -20.95 4.26
N LYS A 171 13.95 -19.81 4.92
CA LYS A 171 14.30 -18.49 4.35
C LYS A 171 15.81 -18.29 4.26
N LEU A 172 16.56 -18.73 5.27
CA LEU A 172 18.03 -18.67 5.27
C LEU A 172 18.63 -19.50 4.12
N ILE A 173 18.11 -20.70 3.86
CA ILE A 173 18.51 -21.54 2.72
C ILE A 173 18.22 -20.83 1.39
N GLN A 174 17.03 -20.20 1.25
CA GLN A 174 16.70 -19.44 0.05
C GLN A 174 17.69 -18.31 -0.19
N ILE A 175 18.06 -17.56 0.87
CA ILE A 175 19.07 -16.49 0.80
C ILE A 175 20.42 -17.04 0.33
N GLN A 176 20.87 -18.15 0.88
CA GLN A 176 22.13 -18.81 0.50
C GLN A 176 22.11 -19.30 -0.96
N MET A 177 20.92 -19.63 -1.50
CA MET A 177 20.73 -20.02 -2.89
C MET A 177 20.60 -18.80 -3.85
N GLY A 178 20.80 -17.59 -3.36
CA GLY A 178 20.74 -16.37 -4.18
C GLY A 178 19.36 -15.75 -4.29
N ASP A 179 18.47 -16.01 -3.32
CA ASP A 179 17.16 -15.34 -3.26
C ASP A 179 17.37 -13.82 -3.16
N THR A 180 16.73 -13.09 -4.06
CA THR A 180 16.75 -11.63 -4.04
C THR A 180 15.80 -11.13 -2.96
N GLN A 181 16.11 -9.97 -2.38
CA GLN A 181 15.24 -9.28 -1.42
C GLN A 181 13.85 -9.07 -2.04
N ASN A 182 12.85 -9.79 -1.56
CA ASN A 182 11.49 -9.63 -2.04
C ASN A 182 10.71 -8.82 -1.00
N ILE A 183 10.46 -7.54 -1.29
CA ILE A 183 9.60 -6.69 -0.47
C ILE A 183 8.18 -7.27 -0.55
N PRO A 184 7.58 -7.70 0.58
CA PRO A 184 6.23 -8.24 0.53
C PRO A 184 5.25 -7.20 0.02
N ALA A 185 4.40 -7.58 -0.90
CA ALA A 185 3.31 -6.72 -1.36
C ALA A 185 2.44 -6.27 -0.19
N TRP A 186 1.98 -5.03 -0.23
CA TRP A 186 0.93 -4.54 0.68
C TRP A 186 -0.25 -5.50 0.65
N ARG A 187 -0.76 -5.87 1.82
CA ARG A 187 -1.93 -6.71 1.98
C ARG A 187 -2.95 -5.99 2.82
N ASP A 188 -4.06 -5.67 2.22
CA ASP A 188 -5.25 -5.17 2.90
C ASP A 188 -6.43 -5.95 2.33
N GLU A 189 -7.04 -6.82 3.14
CA GLU A 189 -8.19 -7.64 2.73
C GLU A 189 -9.44 -6.79 2.49
N THR A 190 -9.44 -5.54 2.92
CA THR A 190 -10.56 -4.60 2.73
C THR A 190 -10.36 -3.70 1.52
N LEU A 191 -9.12 -3.50 1.05
CA LEU A 191 -8.81 -2.66 -0.11
C LEU A 191 -9.39 -3.26 -1.39
N ASN A 192 -10.13 -2.46 -2.13
CA ASN A 192 -10.58 -2.78 -3.47
C ASN A 192 -9.69 -2.08 -4.51
N ILE A 193 -9.24 -2.80 -5.51
CA ILE A 193 -8.53 -2.24 -6.67
C ILE A 193 -9.45 -2.34 -7.88
N LEU A 194 -9.85 -1.20 -8.41
CA LEU A 194 -10.74 -1.09 -9.56
C LEU A 194 -9.93 -0.76 -10.82
N ILE A 195 -10.02 -1.63 -11.82
CA ILE A 195 -9.34 -1.47 -13.11
C ILE A 195 -10.37 -1.46 -14.25
N PRO A 196 -10.77 -0.29 -14.75
CA PRO A 196 -11.60 -0.19 -15.93
C PRO A 196 -10.77 -0.51 -17.17
N MET A 197 -11.21 -1.51 -17.93
CA MET A 197 -10.56 -1.96 -19.16
C MET A 197 -11.57 -2.18 -20.31
N ALA A 198 -12.68 -1.45 -20.26
CA ALA A 198 -13.75 -1.52 -21.28
C ALA A 198 -13.56 -0.54 -22.44
N GLY A 199 -12.43 0.17 -22.53
CA GLY A 199 -12.14 1.10 -23.62
C GLY A 199 -12.00 0.41 -24.98
N ALA A 200 -12.35 1.11 -26.05
CA ALA A 200 -12.35 0.56 -27.42
C ALA A 200 -10.95 0.15 -27.94
N GLY A 201 -9.85 0.73 -27.41
CA GLY A 201 -8.51 0.43 -27.90
C GLY A 201 -8.25 0.82 -29.36
N SER A 202 -9.06 1.73 -29.94
CA SER A 202 -9.11 2.05 -31.37
C SER A 202 -7.78 2.47 -32.01
N ARG A 203 -6.82 2.99 -31.23
CA ARG A 203 -5.48 3.34 -31.71
C ARG A 203 -4.67 2.11 -32.07
N PHE A 204 -4.73 1.06 -31.25
CA PHE A 204 -4.08 -0.21 -31.48
C PHE A 204 -4.73 -0.97 -32.63
N GLU A 205 -6.06 -0.97 -32.71
CA GLU A 205 -6.79 -1.55 -33.84
C GLU A 205 -6.37 -0.91 -35.17
N LYS A 206 -6.31 0.43 -35.23
CA LYS A 206 -5.84 1.17 -36.42
C LYS A 206 -4.36 0.87 -36.77
N ALA A 207 -3.55 0.52 -35.79
CA ALA A 207 -2.16 0.12 -35.98
C ALA A 207 -2.01 -1.38 -36.32
N GLY A 208 -3.11 -2.13 -36.50
CA GLY A 208 -3.10 -3.53 -36.93
C GLY A 208 -2.97 -4.56 -35.82
N TYR A 209 -3.14 -4.16 -34.56
CA TYR A 209 -3.15 -5.11 -33.45
C TYR A 209 -4.49 -5.89 -33.42
N THR A 210 -4.36 -7.20 -33.28
CA THR A 210 -5.53 -8.12 -33.34
C THR A 210 -6.26 -8.25 -32.00
N PHE A 211 -5.54 -8.08 -30.90
CA PHE A 211 -6.09 -8.21 -29.55
C PHE A 211 -6.54 -6.86 -28.98
N PRO A 212 -7.58 -6.81 -28.13
CA PRO A 212 -7.93 -5.60 -27.40
C PRO A 212 -6.78 -5.14 -26.51
N LYS A 213 -6.66 -3.84 -26.29
CA LYS A 213 -5.53 -3.20 -25.61
C LYS A 213 -5.03 -3.95 -24.36
N PRO A 214 -5.85 -4.38 -23.40
CA PRO A 214 -5.36 -5.06 -22.19
C PRO A 214 -4.67 -6.41 -22.43
N LEU A 215 -4.91 -7.01 -23.60
CA LEU A 215 -4.36 -8.30 -24.00
C LEU A 215 -3.15 -8.20 -24.93
N ILE A 216 -2.77 -7.00 -25.34
CA ILE A 216 -1.58 -6.79 -26.16
C ILE A 216 -0.34 -7.24 -25.39
N GLU A 217 0.54 -7.94 -26.09
CA GLU A 217 1.75 -8.50 -25.50
C GLU A 217 2.76 -7.39 -25.16
N VAL A 218 3.26 -7.43 -23.93
CA VAL A 218 4.32 -6.58 -23.40
C VAL A 218 5.35 -7.48 -22.75
N LYS A 219 6.52 -7.65 -23.36
CA LYS A 219 7.60 -8.56 -22.88
C LYS A 219 7.09 -9.97 -22.56
N SER A 220 6.38 -10.57 -23.50
CA SER A 220 5.80 -11.93 -23.39
C SER A 220 4.69 -12.11 -22.35
N LYS A 221 4.09 -11.04 -21.89
CA LYS A 221 2.93 -11.05 -20.97
C LYS A 221 1.83 -10.16 -21.51
N PRO A 222 0.53 -10.46 -21.25
CA PRO A 222 -0.54 -9.51 -21.52
C PRO A 222 -0.32 -8.19 -20.76
N MET A 223 -0.63 -7.06 -21.38
CA MET A 223 -0.48 -5.73 -20.78
C MET A 223 -1.11 -5.64 -19.39
N ILE A 224 -2.32 -6.17 -19.20
CA ILE A 224 -2.99 -6.18 -17.90
C ILE A 224 -2.19 -6.94 -16.82
N GLN A 225 -1.51 -8.03 -17.20
CA GLN A 225 -0.65 -8.76 -16.26
C GLN A 225 0.56 -7.91 -15.84
N VAL A 226 1.19 -7.21 -16.79
CA VAL A 226 2.30 -6.30 -16.51
C VAL A 226 1.87 -5.18 -15.56
N VAL A 227 0.68 -4.61 -15.76
CA VAL A 227 0.11 -3.58 -14.88
C VAL A 227 -0.12 -4.13 -13.47
N VAL A 228 -0.76 -5.28 -13.31
CA VAL A 228 -1.05 -5.88 -12.00
C VAL A 228 0.22 -6.27 -11.26
N GLU A 229 1.21 -6.86 -11.95
CA GLU A 229 2.51 -7.16 -11.35
C GLU A 229 3.27 -5.89 -10.92
N ASN A 230 3.15 -4.81 -11.68
CA ASN A 230 3.75 -3.52 -11.33
C ASN A 230 3.05 -2.82 -10.16
N LEU A 231 1.72 -2.99 -10.01
CA LEU A 231 1.00 -2.53 -8.81
C LEU A 231 1.54 -3.21 -7.55
N ASN A 232 1.83 -4.51 -7.61
CA ASN A 232 2.37 -5.30 -6.50
C ASN A 232 1.59 -5.13 -5.18
N ILE A 233 0.26 -5.05 -5.26
CA ILE A 233 -0.65 -4.88 -4.12
C ILE A 233 -1.56 -6.10 -4.05
N LYS A 234 -1.63 -6.77 -2.89
CA LYS A 234 -2.59 -7.85 -2.64
C LYS A 234 -3.86 -7.29 -2.02
N ALA A 235 -4.91 -7.24 -2.82
CA ALA A 235 -6.20 -6.66 -2.49
C ALA A 235 -7.33 -7.39 -3.23
N ASN A 236 -8.57 -6.90 -3.12
CA ASN A 236 -9.71 -7.36 -3.91
C ASN A 236 -9.68 -6.68 -5.28
N TYR A 237 -9.40 -7.42 -6.34
CA TYR A 237 -9.39 -6.86 -7.70
C TYR A 237 -10.78 -6.91 -8.33
N ILE A 238 -11.16 -5.80 -8.96
CA ILE A 238 -12.43 -5.62 -9.67
C ILE A 238 -12.11 -5.08 -11.06
N TYR A 239 -12.51 -5.81 -12.10
CA TYR A 239 -12.31 -5.41 -13.49
C TYR A 239 -13.63 -5.03 -14.12
N VAL A 240 -13.65 -3.93 -14.87
CA VAL A 240 -14.81 -3.60 -15.72
C VAL A 240 -14.41 -3.84 -17.17
N VAL A 241 -15.09 -4.77 -17.82
CA VAL A 241 -14.75 -5.24 -19.17
C VAL A 241 -15.93 -5.13 -20.12
N GLN A 242 -15.67 -5.06 -21.43
CA GLN A 242 -16.73 -5.25 -22.41
C GLN A 242 -17.14 -6.74 -22.44
N LYS A 243 -18.44 -7.02 -22.46
CA LYS A 243 -18.98 -8.38 -22.53
C LYS A 243 -18.45 -9.14 -23.75
N SER A 244 -18.42 -8.48 -24.93
CA SER A 244 -17.85 -9.08 -26.13
C SER A 244 -16.39 -9.51 -25.97
N HIS A 245 -15.56 -8.70 -25.31
CA HIS A 245 -14.17 -9.06 -25.03
C HIS A 245 -14.06 -10.20 -24.01
N ARG A 246 -14.92 -10.20 -22.98
CA ARG A 246 -14.96 -11.25 -21.96
C ARG A 246 -15.22 -12.60 -22.58
N GLU A 247 -16.25 -12.71 -23.42
CA GLU A 247 -16.66 -13.95 -24.09
C GLU A 247 -15.63 -14.39 -25.15
N GLN A 248 -15.22 -13.45 -26.03
CA GLN A 248 -14.32 -13.77 -27.15
C GLN A 248 -12.92 -14.21 -26.70
N TYR A 249 -12.38 -13.62 -25.63
CA TYR A 249 -11.01 -13.84 -25.20
C TYR A 249 -10.89 -14.60 -23.87
N ASN A 250 -12.00 -15.14 -23.34
CA ASN A 250 -12.04 -15.88 -22.09
C ASN A 250 -11.33 -15.13 -20.93
N LEU A 251 -11.73 -13.87 -20.73
CA LEU A 251 -11.08 -13.00 -19.73
C LEU A 251 -11.22 -13.54 -18.30
N ASP A 252 -12.25 -14.33 -18.02
CA ASP A 252 -12.43 -15.00 -16.70
C ASP A 252 -11.22 -15.86 -16.34
N ALA A 253 -10.77 -16.70 -17.26
CA ALA A 253 -9.63 -17.58 -17.03
C ALA A 253 -8.34 -16.76 -16.84
N LEU A 254 -8.09 -15.77 -17.72
CA LEU A 254 -6.88 -14.94 -17.65
C LEU A 254 -6.84 -14.13 -16.35
N LEU A 255 -7.91 -13.40 -16.03
CA LEU A 255 -7.93 -12.51 -14.87
C LEU A 255 -7.89 -13.31 -13.55
N SER A 256 -8.52 -14.48 -13.49
CA SER A 256 -8.44 -15.38 -12.34
C SER A 256 -7.04 -15.96 -12.12
N LEU A 257 -6.25 -16.15 -13.18
CA LEU A 257 -4.85 -16.57 -13.07
C LEU A 257 -3.97 -15.43 -12.53
N ILE A 258 -4.20 -14.19 -12.99
CA ILE A 258 -3.42 -13.02 -12.58
C ILE A 258 -3.78 -12.61 -11.15
N THR A 259 -5.09 -12.56 -10.84
CA THR A 259 -5.64 -12.11 -9.54
C THR A 259 -6.73 -13.08 -9.08
N PRO A 260 -6.35 -14.20 -8.42
CA PRO A 260 -7.32 -15.17 -7.92
C PRO A 260 -8.38 -14.53 -7.03
N GLY A 261 -9.65 -14.84 -7.32
CA GLY A 261 -10.80 -14.28 -6.58
C GLY A 261 -11.24 -12.89 -7.05
N CYS A 262 -10.73 -12.39 -8.16
CA CYS A 262 -11.18 -11.11 -8.73
C CYS A 262 -12.66 -11.14 -9.12
N LYS A 263 -13.26 -9.95 -9.16
CA LYS A 263 -14.62 -9.74 -9.67
C LYS A 263 -14.56 -9.12 -11.05
N ILE A 264 -15.47 -9.54 -11.92
CA ILE A 264 -15.58 -9.03 -13.28
C ILE A 264 -16.97 -8.44 -13.48
N VAL A 265 -17.02 -7.17 -13.80
CA VAL A 265 -18.24 -6.41 -14.12
C VAL A 265 -18.26 -6.17 -15.62
N GLU A 266 -19.40 -6.39 -16.23
CA GLU A 266 -19.59 -6.23 -17.68
C GLU A 266 -20.23 -4.90 -18.07
N THR A 267 -19.86 -4.43 -19.26
CA THR A 267 -20.61 -3.39 -19.97
C THR A 267 -20.96 -3.87 -21.37
N GLU A 268 -22.17 -3.54 -21.84
CA GLU A 268 -22.64 -3.90 -23.17
C GLU A 268 -21.99 -3.03 -24.28
N GLY A 269 -21.28 -1.98 -23.92
CA GLY A 269 -20.62 -1.09 -24.86
C GLY A 269 -19.77 -0.02 -24.18
N MET A 270 -19.47 1.05 -24.93
CA MET A 270 -18.69 2.18 -24.41
C MET A 270 -19.56 3.04 -23.50
N THR A 271 -19.00 3.44 -22.38
CA THR A 271 -19.61 4.41 -21.46
C THR A 271 -19.19 5.84 -21.82
N GLU A 272 -19.78 6.83 -21.15
CA GLU A 272 -19.47 8.25 -21.35
C GLU A 272 -18.13 8.68 -20.68
N GLY A 273 -17.23 7.75 -20.40
CA GLY A 273 -15.90 7.99 -19.85
C GLY A 273 -15.53 7.07 -18.70
N ALA A 274 -14.29 7.18 -18.24
CA ALA A 274 -13.71 6.26 -17.25
C ALA A 274 -14.42 6.32 -15.88
N ALA A 275 -14.94 7.48 -15.47
CA ALA A 275 -15.73 7.61 -14.24
C ALA A 275 -17.05 6.85 -14.33
N CYS A 276 -17.75 6.93 -15.47
CA CYS A 276 -18.98 6.16 -15.70
C CYS A 276 -18.69 4.65 -15.73
N THR A 277 -17.59 4.24 -16.37
CA THR A 277 -17.15 2.84 -16.36
C THR A 277 -16.90 2.34 -14.94
N ALA A 278 -16.25 3.15 -14.12
CA ALA A 278 -15.95 2.80 -12.72
C ALA A 278 -17.25 2.63 -11.89
N LEU A 279 -18.24 3.47 -12.10
CA LEU A 279 -19.52 3.40 -11.38
C LEU A 279 -20.36 2.16 -11.70
N LEU A 280 -20.10 1.44 -12.80
CA LEU A 280 -20.71 0.14 -13.04
C LEU A 280 -20.36 -0.88 -11.96
N ALA A 281 -19.20 -0.70 -11.33
CA ALA A 281 -18.72 -1.58 -10.26
C ALA A 281 -19.15 -1.14 -8.84
N LYS A 282 -19.99 -0.09 -8.69
CA LYS A 282 -20.29 0.48 -7.37
C LYS A 282 -20.87 -0.51 -6.37
N GLU A 283 -21.67 -1.47 -6.81
CA GLU A 283 -22.22 -2.51 -5.93
C GLU A 283 -21.16 -3.49 -5.36
N HIS A 284 -20.01 -3.56 -6.01
CA HIS A 284 -18.88 -4.39 -5.60
C HIS A 284 -17.83 -3.64 -4.80
N ILE A 285 -17.95 -2.33 -4.68
CA ILE A 285 -17.08 -1.52 -3.87
C ILE A 285 -17.61 -1.57 -2.44
N ASN A 286 -16.78 -2.05 -1.51
CA ASN A 286 -17.09 -2.01 -0.10
C ASN A 286 -17.05 -0.54 0.37
N TRP A 287 -18.19 0.02 0.76
CA TRP A 287 -18.39 1.44 1.05
C TRP A 287 -17.50 1.98 2.17
N ASP A 288 -17.21 1.16 3.16
CA ASP A 288 -16.35 1.53 4.29
C ASP A 288 -14.88 1.16 4.06
N ALA A 289 -14.56 0.57 2.90
CA ALA A 289 -13.21 0.10 2.58
C ALA A 289 -12.50 1.07 1.63
N PRO A 290 -11.16 1.10 1.66
CA PRO A 290 -10.38 1.87 0.73
C PRO A 290 -10.58 1.39 -0.72
N LEU A 291 -10.52 2.35 -1.65
CA LEU A 291 -10.55 2.09 -3.08
C LEU A 291 -9.27 2.61 -3.72
N PHE A 292 -8.62 1.76 -4.49
CA PHE A 292 -7.53 2.15 -5.38
C PHE A 292 -7.99 1.99 -6.84
N PHE A 293 -7.90 3.05 -7.60
CA PHE A 293 -8.21 3.08 -9.01
C PHE A 293 -6.91 2.99 -9.81
N ALA A 294 -6.83 2.09 -10.78
CA ALA A 294 -5.69 1.97 -11.66
C ALA A 294 -6.11 1.88 -13.13
N ASN A 295 -5.42 2.59 -14.00
CA ASN A 295 -5.53 2.41 -15.43
C ASN A 295 -4.91 1.06 -15.86
N SER A 296 -5.38 0.49 -16.97
CA SER A 296 -4.95 -0.82 -17.47
C SER A 296 -3.74 -0.75 -18.42
N ASP A 297 -3.08 0.42 -18.53
CA ASP A 297 -2.11 0.71 -19.60
C ASP A 297 -0.93 1.58 -19.16
N GLN A 298 -0.46 1.39 -17.91
CA GLN A 298 0.65 2.16 -17.37
C GLN A 298 1.61 1.28 -16.57
N PHE A 299 2.90 1.59 -16.69
CA PHE A 299 3.96 1.01 -15.88
C PHE A 299 4.66 2.13 -15.10
N VAL A 300 4.83 1.95 -13.80
CA VAL A 300 5.30 3.01 -12.89
C VAL A 300 6.58 2.59 -12.19
N GLU A 301 7.56 3.47 -12.12
CA GLU A 301 8.80 3.27 -11.35
C GLU A 301 8.60 3.71 -9.90
N TRP A 302 8.04 2.81 -9.09
CA TRP A 302 7.64 3.09 -7.72
C TRP A 302 7.75 1.89 -6.79
N ASP A 303 7.61 2.15 -5.51
CA ASP A 303 7.25 1.16 -4.50
C ASP A 303 5.81 1.45 -4.05
N SER A 304 4.88 0.60 -4.45
CA SER A 304 3.46 0.73 -4.09
C SER A 304 3.24 0.68 -2.57
N ASN A 305 4.12 -0.01 -1.82
CA ASN A 305 4.06 -0.04 -0.36
C ASN A 305 4.34 1.35 0.23
N GLU A 306 5.32 2.10 -0.30
CA GLU A 306 5.58 3.47 0.15
C GLU A 306 4.35 4.37 -0.02
N PHE A 307 3.68 4.26 -1.17
CA PHE A 307 2.44 4.99 -1.42
C PHE A 307 1.36 4.64 -0.39
N MET A 308 1.05 3.35 -0.23
CA MET A 308 0.00 2.90 0.70
C MET A 308 0.29 3.30 2.14
N TYR A 309 1.55 3.19 2.58
CA TYR A 309 1.97 3.66 3.90
C TYR A 309 1.83 5.17 4.04
N LYS A 310 2.17 5.94 3.01
CA LYS A 310 2.04 7.40 3.04
C LYS A 310 0.60 7.85 3.18
N MET A 311 -0.33 7.22 2.46
CA MET A 311 -1.76 7.50 2.58
C MET A 311 -2.26 7.23 4.00
N ASN A 312 -1.88 6.11 4.61
CA ASN A 312 -2.23 5.79 5.99
C ASN A 312 -1.58 6.75 7.02
N GLU A 313 -0.28 7.05 6.88
CA GLU A 313 0.45 7.93 7.78
C GLU A 313 -0.15 9.33 7.81
N THR A 314 -0.48 9.87 6.66
CA THR A 314 -1.04 11.23 6.54
C THR A 314 -2.53 11.27 6.80
N ASN A 315 -3.19 10.11 6.93
CA ASN A 315 -4.64 9.99 7.05
C ASN A 315 -5.38 10.76 5.94
N ALA A 316 -4.83 10.74 4.72
CA ALA A 316 -5.41 11.40 3.57
C ALA A 316 -6.77 10.78 3.20
N ASP A 317 -7.74 11.62 2.83
CA ASP A 317 -9.03 11.16 2.31
C ASP A 317 -8.90 10.64 0.88
N GLY A 318 -7.92 11.17 0.12
CA GLY A 318 -7.58 10.70 -1.21
C GLY A 318 -6.10 10.88 -1.54
N GLY A 319 -5.63 10.12 -2.51
CA GLY A 319 -4.24 10.12 -2.97
C GLY A 319 -4.13 10.06 -4.49
N ILE A 320 -3.22 10.82 -5.04
CA ILE A 320 -2.94 10.89 -6.47
C ILE A 320 -1.49 10.50 -6.71
N VAL A 321 -1.25 9.42 -7.43
CA VAL A 321 0.11 9.07 -7.88
C VAL A 321 0.50 10.02 -9.02
N SER A 322 1.64 10.70 -8.87
CA SER A 322 2.06 11.77 -9.76
C SER A 322 3.52 11.65 -10.19
N PHE A 323 3.87 12.34 -11.25
CA PHE A 323 5.24 12.49 -11.74
C PHE A 323 5.42 13.89 -12.34
N THR A 324 6.66 14.28 -12.62
CA THR A 324 6.93 15.60 -13.18
C THR A 324 6.79 15.59 -14.69
N ALA A 325 5.82 16.33 -15.23
CA ALA A 325 5.63 16.54 -16.66
C ALA A 325 4.80 17.80 -16.94
N THR A 326 4.84 18.29 -18.18
CA THR A 326 4.12 19.51 -18.60
C THR A 326 3.31 19.31 -19.89
N HIS A 327 3.40 18.13 -20.51
CA HIS A 327 2.70 17.86 -21.76
C HIS A 327 1.17 17.71 -21.55
N PRO A 328 0.31 18.42 -22.29
CA PRO A 328 -1.14 18.46 -22.06
C PRO A 328 -1.89 17.14 -22.32
N LYS A 329 -1.20 16.07 -22.67
CA LYS A 329 -1.83 14.72 -22.76
C LYS A 329 -2.20 14.15 -21.39
N TRP A 330 -1.68 14.71 -20.28
CA TRP A 330 -1.86 14.24 -18.92
C TRP A 330 -2.91 15.03 -18.15
N SER A 331 -3.37 14.47 -17.04
CA SER A 331 -4.07 15.23 -16.00
C SER A 331 -3.05 15.82 -15.04
N PHE A 332 -3.42 16.89 -14.35
CA PHE A 332 -2.52 17.65 -13.47
C PHE A 332 -3.15 17.93 -12.12
N ALA A 333 -2.32 18.04 -11.09
CA ALA A 333 -2.72 18.45 -9.76
C ALA A 333 -1.94 19.69 -9.32
N LYS A 334 -2.62 20.65 -8.69
CA LYS A 334 -2.00 21.81 -8.04
C LYS A 334 -2.05 21.62 -6.53
N VAL A 335 -0.96 21.90 -5.84
CA VAL A 335 -0.84 21.73 -4.38
C VAL A 335 -0.57 23.08 -3.70
N ASP A 336 -0.97 23.20 -2.44
CA ASP A 336 -0.62 24.30 -1.56
C ASP A 336 0.75 24.09 -0.88
N GLU A 337 1.14 25.04 -0.02
CA GLU A 337 2.39 25.00 0.75
C GLU A 337 2.43 23.82 1.76
N GLN A 338 1.28 23.24 2.11
CA GLN A 338 1.16 22.10 3.02
C GLN A 338 1.16 20.76 2.27
N GLY A 339 1.25 20.80 0.92
CA GLY A 339 1.22 19.62 0.05
C GLY A 339 -0.17 19.01 -0.09
N LEU A 340 -1.24 19.79 0.16
CA LEU A 340 -2.61 19.39 -0.13
C LEU A 340 -2.99 19.83 -1.54
N VAL A 341 -3.69 18.94 -2.24
CA VAL A 341 -4.20 19.24 -3.59
C VAL A 341 -5.34 20.27 -3.46
N THR A 342 -5.22 21.37 -4.20
CA THR A 342 -6.21 22.44 -4.24
C THR A 342 -7.06 22.42 -5.51
N GLU A 343 -6.54 21.84 -6.58
CA GLU A 343 -7.23 21.74 -7.87
C GLU A 343 -6.64 20.58 -8.68
N VAL A 344 -7.46 19.89 -9.45
CA VAL A 344 -7.02 18.98 -10.51
C VAL A 344 -7.62 19.39 -11.84
N ALA A 345 -6.90 19.14 -12.93
CA ALA A 345 -7.37 19.43 -14.29
C ALA A 345 -6.99 18.32 -15.27
N GLU A 346 -7.96 17.88 -16.06
CA GLU A 346 -7.76 16.93 -17.13
C GLU A 346 -7.25 17.62 -18.40
N LYS A 347 -6.14 17.11 -18.96
CA LYS A 347 -5.55 17.62 -20.23
C LYS A 347 -5.24 19.12 -20.27
N LYS A 348 -5.07 19.72 -19.10
CA LYS A 348 -4.74 21.15 -18.97
C LYS A 348 -3.61 21.31 -17.95
N PRO A 349 -2.39 21.72 -18.38
CA PRO A 349 -1.26 21.90 -17.48
C PRO A 349 -1.49 23.10 -16.54
N ILE A 350 -1.94 22.85 -15.32
CA ILE A 350 -2.11 23.85 -14.25
C ILE A 350 -0.90 23.88 -13.32
N SER A 351 0.01 22.94 -13.48
CA SER A 351 1.24 22.77 -12.70
C SER A 351 2.22 21.88 -13.48
N ASN A 352 3.33 21.49 -12.87
CA ASN A 352 4.24 20.44 -13.36
C ASN A 352 4.00 19.07 -12.69
N ILE A 353 2.94 18.92 -11.90
CA ILE A 353 2.58 17.69 -11.22
C ILE A 353 1.54 16.98 -12.08
N ALA A 354 2.00 16.10 -12.96
CA ALA A 354 1.14 15.28 -13.80
C ALA A 354 0.70 14.02 -13.07
N THR A 355 -0.52 13.52 -13.33
CA THR A 355 -1.03 12.31 -12.69
C THR A 355 -0.70 11.07 -13.52
N VAL A 356 -0.40 9.96 -12.85
CA VAL A 356 -0.14 8.67 -13.49
C VAL A 356 -1.45 8.00 -13.97
N GLY A 357 -2.58 8.37 -13.35
CA GLY A 357 -3.85 7.64 -13.55
C GLY A 357 -4.09 6.58 -12.49
N TYR A 358 -3.33 6.63 -11.40
CA TYR A 358 -3.53 5.82 -10.20
C TYR A 358 -4.02 6.72 -9.07
N TYR A 359 -5.17 6.34 -8.48
CA TYR A 359 -5.91 7.17 -7.53
C TYR A 359 -6.35 6.34 -6.33
N TYR A 360 -6.16 6.88 -5.14
CA TYR A 360 -6.58 6.26 -3.88
C TYR A 360 -7.70 7.07 -3.24
N TRP A 361 -8.68 6.39 -2.71
CA TRP A 361 -9.75 6.93 -1.88
C TRP A 361 -9.78 6.15 -0.58
N LYS A 362 -9.78 6.87 0.55
CA LYS A 362 -9.85 6.25 1.87
C LYS A 362 -11.14 5.45 2.07
N HIS A 363 -12.22 5.91 1.45
CA HIS A 363 -13.51 5.23 1.41
C HIS A 363 -14.02 5.18 -0.03
N GLY A 364 -14.38 3.99 -0.51
CA GLY A 364 -14.96 3.82 -1.84
C GLY A 364 -16.26 4.62 -2.02
N SER A 365 -17.02 4.81 -0.93
CA SER A 365 -18.23 5.64 -0.92
C SER A 365 -17.95 7.11 -1.27
N ASP A 366 -16.80 7.66 -0.89
CA ASP A 366 -16.42 9.03 -1.26
C ASP A 366 -16.24 9.13 -2.79
N PHE A 367 -15.54 8.17 -3.40
CA PHE A 367 -15.42 8.14 -4.86
C PHE A 367 -16.80 8.09 -5.56
N VAL A 368 -17.68 7.19 -5.11
CA VAL A 368 -19.02 7.05 -5.71
C VAL A 368 -19.81 8.35 -5.58
N LYS A 369 -19.85 8.94 -4.38
CA LYS A 369 -20.54 10.21 -4.11
C LYS A 369 -20.05 11.31 -5.04
N TYR A 370 -18.74 11.51 -5.11
CA TYR A 370 -18.18 12.64 -5.86
C TYR A 370 -18.20 12.40 -7.37
N ALA A 371 -18.09 11.16 -7.84
CA ALA A 371 -18.27 10.82 -9.24
C ALA A 371 -19.73 11.08 -9.70
N GLU A 372 -20.72 10.68 -8.90
CA GLU A 372 -22.13 10.97 -9.18
C GLU A 372 -22.41 12.48 -9.14
N GLN A 373 -21.82 13.24 -8.22
CA GLN A 373 -21.94 14.71 -8.18
C GLN A 373 -21.38 15.36 -9.44
N MET A 374 -20.18 14.97 -9.86
CA MET A 374 -19.55 15.47 -11.08
C MET A 374 -20.39 15.18 -12.33
N ILE A 375 -20.96 13.97 -12.42
CA ILE A 375 -21.84 13.58 -13.54
C ILE A 375 -23.14 14.38 -13.52
N ASN A 376 -23.77 14.55 -12.35
CA ASN A 376 -24.99 15.34 -12.20
C ASN A 376 -24.78 16.83 -12.55
N LYS A 377 -23.59 17.37 -12.31
CA LYS A 377 -23.19 18.73 -12.72
C LYS A 377 -22.79 18.81 -14.20
N ASP A 378 -22.77 17.70 -14.92
CA ASP A 378 -22.31 17.55 -16.32
C ASP A 378 -20.89 18.10 -16.58
N ILE A 379 -19.99 17.91 -15.63
CA ILE A 379 -18.59 18.37 -15.74
C ILE A 379 -17.80 17.41 -16.61
N ARG A 380 -17.62 17.75 -17.87
CA ARG A 380 -16.96 16.93 -18.90
C ARG A 380 -15.68 17.58 -19.41
N VAL A 381 -14.76 16.73 -19.86
CA VAL A 381 -13.61 17.14 -20.67
C VAL A 381 -13.65 16.33 -21.97
N ASN A 382 -13.60 16.99 -23.13
CA ASN A 382 -13.74 16.36 -24.44
C ASN A 382 -14.96 15.40 -24.54
N ASN A 383 -16.10 15.79 -23.98
CA ASN A 383 -17.36 15.03 -23.91
C ASN A 383 -17.29 13.73 -23.08
N GLU A 384 -16.26 13.54 -22.25
CA GLU A 384 -16.10 12.37 -21.41
C GLU A 384 -16.01 12.75 -19.92
N PHE A 385 -16.46 11.85 -19.05
CA PHE A 385 -16.29 11.94 -17.59
C PHE A 385 -15.01 11.19 -17.17
N TYR A 386 -13.95 11.94 -16.88
CA TYR A 386 -12.68 11.40 -16.41
C TYR A 386 -12.67 11.19 -14.89
N VAL A 387 -11.78 10.30 -14.41
CA VAL A 387 -11.66 10.00 -12.97
C VAL A 387 -10.93 11.13 -12.21
N CYS A 388 -9.89 11.72 -12.79
CA CYS A 388 -9.11 12.76 -12.12
C CYS A 388 -9.97 13.95 -11.66
N PRO A 389 -10.86 14.54 -12.47
CA PRO A 389 -11.71 15.67 -12.06
C PRO A 389 -12.65 15.39 -10.87
N VAL A 390 -12.94 14.13 -10.56
CA VAL A 390 -13.76 13.74 -9.39
C VAL A 390 -13.17 14.29 -8.08
N PHE A 391 -11.85 14.44 -8.00
CA PHE A 391 -11.21 15.02 -6.82
C PHE A 391 -11.59 16.49 -6.57
N ASN A 392 -11.97 17.27 -7.58
CA ASN A 392 -12.41 18.65 -7.35
C ASN A 392 -13.68 18.69 -6.49
N GLU A 393 -14.62 17.77 -6.69
CA GLU A 393 -15.82 17.66 -5.85
C GLU A 393 -15.45 17.34 -4.38
N ALA A 394 -14.46 16.48 -4.17
CA ALA A 394 -13.96 16.14 -2.84
C ALA A 394 -13.22 17.32 -2.18
N ILE A 395 -12.45 18.07 -2.95
CA ILE A 395 -11.72 19.26 -2.49
C ILE A 395 -12.72 20.35 -2.09
N GLU A 396 -13.78 20.57 -2.87
CA GLU A 396 -14.86 21.51 -2.52
C GLU A 396 -15.53 21.14 -1.19
N ASP A 397 -15.68 19.85 -0.89
CA ASP A 397 -16.21 19.34 0.40
C ASP A 397 -15.16 19.34 1.53
N GLY A 398 -13.95 19.89 1.32
CA GLY A 398 -12.90 20.01 2.33
C GLY A 398 -12.13 18.72 2.62
N LYS A 399 -12.16 17.74 1.72
CA LYS A 399 -11.37 16.51 1.85
C LYS A 399 -9.88 16.76 1.67
N ALA A 400 -9.06 16.08 2.44
CA ALA A 400 -7.61 16.16 2.37
C ALA A 400 -7.05 15.23 1.29
N ILE A 401 -6.76 15.77 0.12
CA ILE A 401 -6.17 15.03 -1.01
C ILE A 401 -4.67 15.33 -1.07
N ARG A 402 -3.85 14.29 -1.32
CA ARG A 402 -2.38 14.42 -1.42
C ARG A 402 -1.84 13.81 -2.70
N THR A 403 -0.71 14.33 -3.16
CA THR A 403 0.07 13.72 -4.24
C THR A 403 1.18 12.83 -3.67
N PHE A 404 1.56 11.82 -4.44
CA PHE A 404 2.73 10.98 -4.21
C PHE A 404 3.55 10.92 -5.50
N ASN A 405 4.72 11.55 -5.48
CA ASN A 405 5.56 11.64 -6.67
C ASN A 405 6.39 10.37 -6.87
N VAL A 406 6.34 9.81 -8.07
CA VAL A 406 7.11 8.64 -8.47
C VAL A 406 8.31 9.02 -9.32
N LYS A 407 9.29 8.12 -9.47
CA LYS A 407 10.52 8.38 -10.23
C LYS A 407 10.27 8.54 -11.73
N GLY A 408 9.36 7.71 -12.26
CA GLY A 408 9.02 7.71 -13.66
C GLY A 408 7.72 6.96 -13.94
N MET A 409 7.14 7.24 -15.09
CA MET A 409 5.94 6.56 -15.58
C MET A 409 6.09 6.31 -17.09
N TRP A 410 5.76 5.10 -17.50
CA TRP A 410 5.76 4.65 -18.88
C TRP A 410 4.33 4.39 -19.32
N GLY A 411 3.87 5.13 -20.32
CA GLY A 411 2.59 4.87 -20.94
C GLY A 411 2.68 3.62 -21.82
N LEU A 412 1.62 2.81 -21.77
CA LEU A 412 1.43 1.64 -22.64
C LEU A 412 0.13 1.81 -23.48
N GLY A 413 -0.47 2.99 -23.42
CA GLY A 413 -1.82 3.25 -23.93
C GLY A 413 -1.93 3.54 -25.43
N THR A 414 -0.81 3.74 -26.11
CA THR A 414 -0.74 3.89 -27.56
C THR A 414 0.39 3.03 -28.14
N PRO A 415 0.33 2.67 -29.45
CA PRO A 415 1.42 1.91 -30.08
C PRO A 415 2.79 2.61 -29.93
N GLU A 416 2.84 3.93 -30.07
CA GLU A 416 4.03 4.74 -29.97
C GLU A 416 4.62 4.72 -28.54
N ASP A 417 3.77 4.87 -27.52
CA ASP A 417 4.19 4.80 -26.13
C ASP A 417 4.69 3.38 -25.76
N LEU A 418 4.01 2.34 -26.25
CA LEU A 418 4.43 0.95 -26.06
C LEU A 418 5.79 0.67 -26.73
N ASP A 419 5.97 1.08 -27.97
CA ASP A 419 7.24 0.95 -28.69
C ASP A 419 8.37 1.68 -27.95
N TYR A 420 8.08 2.87 -27.42
CA TYR A 420 9.05 3.64 -26.64
C TYR A 420 9.44 2.91 -25.36
N TYR A 421 8.47 2.34 -24.66
CA TYR A 421 8.72 1.53 -23.44
C TYR A 421 9.60 0.30 -23.78
N LEU A 422 9.22 -0.46 -24.80
CA LEU A 422 9.96 -1.69 -25.20
C LEU A 422 11.41 -1.44 -25.62
N LYS A 423 11.72 -0.24 -26.13
CA LYS A 423 13.07 0.14 -26.53
C LYS A 423 13.94 0.68 -25.41
N ASN A 424 13.35 1.27 -24.37
CA ASN A 424 14.10 2.06 -23.39
C ASN A 424 14.03 1.50 -21.96
N TYR A 425 13.12 0.59 -21.67
CA TYR A 425 12.96 -0.07 -20.37
C TYR A 425 13.27 -1.57 -20.49
#